data_525bd0b6e222ea599fe69eb4c2559ea5
#
_entry.id   525bd0b6e222ea599fe69eb4c2559ea5
#
_cell.length_a   1.000
_cell.length_b   1.000
_cell.length_c   1.000
_cell.angle_alpha   90.00
_cell.angle_beta   90.00
_cell.angle_gamma   90.00
#
_symmetry.space_group_name_H-M   'P 1'
#
loop_
_entity.id
_entity.type
_entity.pdbx_description
1 polymer ?
#
loop_
_entity_poly.entity_id
_entity_poly.type
_entity_poly.pdbx_seq_one_letter_code
_entity_poly.pdbx_strand_id
1 'polypeptide(L)'
;MSADSIRILTVCTGNICRSPAAERLLAAGLGDAAQVTSAGTGALSGYPMDAAMVPLVEAAGASTDGFAARQLTPAMVKSADLILALTTAHRSQAVRLAPVAVRRSFTLLELARIVGSPAFPALTTESVSDRLREMVQQAAPRRMLGADGVVDDDVPDPFRRGPEVFMSSFVMIRDAVDVIVDAVH
;
A
#
# COMPACT_ATOMS: atom_id res chain seq x y z
N MET A 1 -12.95 -14.34 -11.00
CA MET A 1 -11.95 -13.26 -11.02
C MET A 1 -12.20 -12.46 -12.29
N SER A 2 -12.63 -11.21 -12.15
CA SER A 2 -12.83 -10.34 -13.32
C SER A 2 -11.47 -10.08 -13.98
N ALA A 3 -11.40 -10.19 -15.32
CA ALA A 3 -10.18 -9.91 -16.09
C ALA A 3 -9.73 -8.45 -16.02
N ASP A 4 -10.48 -7.63 -15.32
CA ASP A 4 -10.36 -6.17 -15.29
C ASP A 4 -9.83 -5.60 -13.95
N SER A 5 -9.63 -6.43 -12.91
CA SER A 5 -9.14 -5.96 -11.61
C SER A 5 -7.65 -5.59 -11.66
N ILE A 6 -7.27 -4.48 -11.01
CA ILE A 6 -5.87 -4.06 -10.86
C ILE A 6 -5.18 -4.87 -9.74
N ARG A 7 -3.90 -5.20 -9.91
CA ARG A 7 -3.10 -5.92 -8.91
C ARG A 7 -2.27 -4.95 -8.09
N ILE A 8 -2.55 -4.88 -6.80
CA ILE A 8 -1.84 -4.03 -5.85
C ILE A 8 -0.97 -4.89 -4.93
N LEU A 9 0.28 -4.50 -4.74
CA LEU A 9 1.23 -5.16 -3.86
C LEU A 9 1.68 -4.18 -2.77
N THR A 10 1.38 -4.47 -1.50
CA THR A 10 1.88 -3.71 -0.36
C THR A 10 3.14 -4.35 0.22
N VAL A 11 4.17 -3.55 0.60
CA VAL A 11 5.50 -4.07 0.96
C VAL A 11 6.02 -3.44 2.25
N CYS A 12 6.42 -4.28 3.23
CA CYS A 12 7.18 -3.87 4.41
C CYS A 12 8.36 -4.83 4.66
N THR A 13 8.93 -4.87 5.86
CA THR A 13 10.02 -5.81 6.19
C THR A 13 9.48 -7.21 6.47
N GLY A 14 8.82 -7.41 7.62
CA GLY A 14 8.42 -8.73 8.14
C GLY A 14 7.16 -9.31 7.53
N ASN A 15 6.34 -8.50 6.87
CA ASN A 15 5.01 -8.84 6.34
C ASN A 15 4.06 -9.40 7.42
N ILE A 16 4.12 -8.86 8.63
CA ILE A 16 3.22 -9.26 9.72
C ILE A 16 2.45 -8.09 10.36
N CYS A 17 2.88 -6.82 10.18
CA CYS A 17 2.21 -5.65 10.75
C CYS A 17 1.71 -4.70 9.65
N ARG A 18 2.60 -3.83 9.14
CA ARG A 18 2.26 -2.70 8.27
C ARG A 18 1.66 -3.09 6.93
N SER A 19 2.35 -3.91 6.12
CA SER A 19 1.86 -4.28 4.78
C SER A 19 0.61 -5.16 4.82
N PRO A 20 0.41 -6.11 5.78
CA PRO A 20 -0.87 -6.81 5.88
C PRO A 20 -2.03 -5.88 6.27
N ALA A 21 -1.81 -4.91 7.16
CA ALA A 21 -2.85 -3.92 7.49
C ALA A 21 -3.26 -3.13 6.24
N ALA A 22 -2.29 -2.60 5.48
CA ALA A 22 -2.57 -1.91 4.23
C ALA A 22 -3.27 -2.82 3.19
N GLU A 23 -2.84 -4.09 3.05
CA GLU A 23 -3.50 -5.09 2.19
C GLU A 23 -4.98 -5.22 2.51
N ARG A 24 -5.30 -5.46 3.80
CA ARG A 24 -6.67 -5.75 4.24
C ARG A 24 -7.59 -4.55 4.14
N LEU A 25 -7.10 -3.36 4.49
CA LEU A 25 -7.87 -2.12 4.37
C LEU A 25 -8.13 -1.75 2.91
N LEU A 26 -7.12 -1.83 2.04
CA LEU A 26 -7.29 -1.60 0.60
C LEU A 26 -8.24 -2.62 -0.03
N ALA A 27 -8.14 -3.90 0.33
CA ALA A 27 -9.04 -4.92 -0.18
C ALA A 27 -10.49 -4.66 0.25
N ALA A 28 -10.71 -4.24 1.50
CA ALA A 28 -12.04 -3.90 2.00
C ALA A 28 -12.62 -2.66 1.28
N GLY A 29 -11.81 -1.62 1.05
CA GLY A 29 -12.26 -0.39 0.40
C GLY A 29 -12.44 -0.50 -1.11
N LEU A 30 -11.65 -1.31 -1.80
CA LEU A 30 -11.67 -1.41 -3.27
C LEU A 30 -12.51 -2.59 -3.81
N GLY A 31 -12.85 -3.56 -2.96
CA GLY A 31 -13.63 -4.74 -3.36
C GLY A 31 -13.06 -5.46 -4.58
N ASP A 32 -13.93 -5.84 -5.50
CA ASP A 32 -13.57 -6.59 -6.71
C ASP A 32 -12.76 -5.79 -7.74
N ALA A 33 -12.66 -4.46 -7.58
CA ALA A 33 -11.89 -3.60 -8.48
C ALA A 33 -10.37 -3.83 -8.37
N ALA A 34 -9.89 -4.37 -7.25
CA ALA A 34 -8.48 -4.61 -7.02
C ALA A 34 -8.21 -5.98 -6.37
N GLN A 35 -7.19 -6.67 -6.87
CA GLN A 35 -6.58 -7.81 -6.19
C GLN A 35 -5.42 -7.30 -5.34
N VAL A 36 -5.63 -7.14 -4.03
CA VAL A 36 -4.60 -6.65 -3.13
C VAL A 36 -3.86 -7.82 -2.49
N THR A 37 -2.55 -7.72 -2.46
CA THR A 37 -1.65 -8.69 -1.83
C THR A 37 -0.53 -7.98 -1.10
N SER A 38 0.14 -8.64 -0.14
CA SER A 38 1.31 -8.08 0.52
C SER A 38 2.51 -9.03 0.52
N ALA A 39 3.71 -8.49 0.75
CA ALA A 39 4.93 -9.28 0.92
C ALA A 39 5.95 -8.52 1.79
N GLY A 40 6.96 -9.24 2.29
CA GLY A 40 8.03 -8.66 3.08
C GLY A 40 9.40 -8.77 2.40
N THR A 41 10.23 -7.76 2.57
CA THR A 41 11.62 -7.78 2.09
C THR A 41 12.53 -8.71 2.90
N GLY A 42 12.11 -9.04 4.13
CA GLY A 42 12.68 -10.05 5.03
C GLY A 42 11.53 -10.69 5.82
N ALA A 43 10.60 -11.33 5.11
CA ALA A 43 9.34 -11.82 5.66
C ALA A 43 9.53 -12.92 6.71
N LEU A 44 8.70 -12.89 7.74
CA LEU A 44 8.48 -14.01 8.65
C LEU A 44 7.50 -15.00 7.98
N SER A 45 7.95 -15.65 6.93
CA SER A 45 7.10 -16.48 6.05
C SER A 45 6.28 -17.51 6.82
N GLY A 46 4.98 -17.56 6.52
CA GLY A 46 4.02 -18.46 7.17
C GLY A 46 3.44 -17.95 8.49
N TYR A 47 4.00 -16.88 9.06
CA TYR A 47 3.45 -16.29 10.30
C TYR A 47 2.14 -15.55 10.03
N PRO A 48 1.20 -15.56 10.99
CA PRO A 48 -0.03 -14.76 10.91
C PRO A 48 0.28 -13.26 11.06
N MET A 49 -0.73 -12.43 10.90
CA MET A 49 -0.65 -11.02 11.27
C MET A 49 -0.34 -10.88 12.77
N ASP A 50 0.45 -9.88 13.12
CA ASP A 50 0.82 -9.59 14.50
C ASP A 50 -0.43 -9.37 15.36
N ALA A 51 -0.46 -10.02 16.54
CA ALA A 51 -1.62 -10.01 17.42
C ALA A 51 -2.03 -8.60 17.89
N ALA A 52 -1.11 -7.64 17.93
CA ALA A 52 -1.42 -6.25 18.26
C ALA A 52 -2.03 -5.48 17.06
N MET A 53 -1.80 -5.93 15.82
CA MET A 53 -2.36 -5.31 14.62
C MET A 53 -3.76 -5.84 14.29
N VAL A 54 -4.04 -7.10 14.58
CA VAL A 54 -5.33 -7.77 14.28
C VAL A 54 -6.53 -6.95 14.74
N PRO A 55 -6.69 -6.58 16.05
CA PRO A 55 -7.87 -5.87 16.52
C PRO A 55 -8.04 -4.49 15.89
N LEU A 56 -6.95 -3.84 15.48
CA LEU A 56 -7.01 -2.53 14.83
C LEU A 56 -7.61 -2.65 13.42
N VAL A 57 -7.17 -3.66 12.66
CA VAL A 57 -7.67 -3.93 11.30
C VAL A 57 -9.12 -4.38 11.35
N GLU A 58 -9.49 -5.26 12.28
CA GLU A 58 -10.87 -5.75 12.44
C GLU A 58 -11.83 -4.65 12.89
N ALA A 59 -11.40 -3.77 13.81
CA ALA A 59 -12.19 -2.60 14.22
C ALA A 59 -12.44 -1.61 13.07
N ALA A 60 -11.58 -1.59 12.05
CA ALA A 60 -11.77 -0.83 10.81
C ALA A 60 -12.61 -1.57 9.75
N GLY A 61 -13.20 -2.73 10.08
CA GLY A 61 -14.11 -3.48 9.21
C GLY A 61 -13.43 -4.40 8.19
N ALA A 62 -12.11 -4.63 8.30
CA ALA A 62 -11.39 -5.51 7.39
C ALA A 62 -11.09 -6.88 8.05
N SER A 63 -11.28 -7.99 7.30
CA SER A 63 -10.98 -9.33 7.81
C SER A 63 -9.48 -9.61 7.82
N THR A 64 -8.99 -10.26 8.88
CA THR A 64 -7.61 -10.74 9.00
C THR A 64 -7.47 -12.23 8.73
N ASP A 65 -8.58 -12.92 8.43
CA ASP A 65 -8.64 -14.36 8.23
C ASP A 65 -7.74 -14.85 7.10
N GLY A 66 -7.14 -16.02 7.31
CA GLY A 66 -6.34 -16.72 6.31
C GLY A 66 -5.05 -16.01 5.89
N PHE A 67 -4.65 -14.94 6.60
CA PHE A 67 -3.39 -14.26 6.31
C PHE A 67 -2.19 -15.10 6.72
N ALA A 68 -1.21 -15.18 5.81
CA ALA A 68 0.11 -15.74 6.09
C ALA A 68 1.19 -14.90 5.40
N ALA A 69 2.18 -14.49 6.16
CA ALA A 69 3.31 -13.68 5.68
C ALA A 69 4.10 -14.41 4.58
N ARG A 70 4.54 -13.66 3.57
CA ARG A 70 5.29 -14.21 2.43
C ARG A 70 6.45 -13.31 2.01
N GLN A 71 7.52 -13.96 1.55
CA GLN A 71 8.71 -13.28 1.07
C GLN A 71 8.44 -12.56 -0.25
N LEU A 72 8.92 -11.32 -0.36
CA LEU A 72 8.89 -10.55 -1.61
C LEU A 72 9.76 -11.20 -2.67
N THR A 73 9.20 -11.39 -3.87
CA THR A 73 9.90 -11.98 -5.01
C THR A 73 9.89 -11.06 -6.23
N PRO A 74 10.86 -11.20 -7.17
CA PRO A 74 10.84 -10.45 -8.43
C PRO A 74 9.57 -10.68 -9.25
N ALA A 75 8.99 -11.88 -9.20
CA ALA A 75 7.75 -12.20 -9.91
C ALA A 75 6.57 -11.37 -9.38
N MET A 76 6.43 -11.24 -8.05
CA MET A 76 5.38 -10.42 -7.43
C MET A 76 5.52 -8.94 -7.84
N VAL A 77 6.74 -8.40 -7.82
CA VAL A 77 7.01 -7.02 -8.23
C VAL A 77 6.69 -6.81 -9.71
N LYS A 78 7.05 -7.76 -10.59
CA LYS A 78 6.78 -7.67 -12.03
C LYS A 78 5.28 -7.72 -12.34
N SER A 79 4.54 -8.56 -11.62
CA SER A 79 3.11 -8.77 -11.87
C SER A 79 2.21 -7.68 -11.30
N ALA A 80 2.65 -6.93 -10.29
CA ALA A 80 1.86 -5.85 -9.70
C ALA A 80 1.68 -4.67 -10.67
N ASP A 81 0.47 -4.12 -10.71
CA ASP A 81 0.15 -2.91 -11.48
C ASP A 81 0.38 -1.64 -10.63
N LEU A 82 0.33 -1.77 -9.29
CA LEU A 82 0.68 -0.74 -8.31
C LEU A 82 1.43 -1.38 -7.13
N ILE A 83 2.53 -0.77 -6.70
CA ILE A 83 3.29 -1.18 -5.51
C ILE A 83 3.26 -0.05 -4.50
N LEU A 84 2.81 -0.37 -3.28
CA LEU A 84 2.71 0.53 -2.14
C LEU A 84 3.65 0.04 -1.03
N ALA A 85 4.81 0.65 -0.96
CA ALA A 85 5.80 0.35 0.07
C ALA A 85 5.50 1.15 1.35
N LEU A 86 5.77 0.57 2.51
CA LEU A 86 5.50 1.25 3.78
C LEU A 86 6.64 2.19 4.20
N THR A 87 7.76 2.15 3.46
CA THR A 87 8.87 3.11 3.58
C THR A 87 9.60 3.28 2.26
N THR A 88 10.36 4.36 2.13
CA THR A 88 11.25 4.62 0.99
C THR A 88 12.30 3.53 0.81
N ALA A 89 12.78 2.93 1.91
CA ALA A 89 13.70 1.79 1.87
C ALA A 89 13.04 0.55 1.24
N HIS A 90 11.80 0.22 1.61
CA HIS A 90 11.05 -0.90 1.02
C HIS A 90 10.78 -0.68 -0.46
N ARG A 91 10.40 0.55 -0.86
CA ARG A 91 10.24 0.92 -2.27
C ARG A 91 11.53 0.69 -3.06
N SER A 92 12.64 1.16 -2.53
CA SER A 92 13.95 0.99 -3.16
C SER A 92 14.34 -0.49 -3.32
N GLN A 93 13.99 -1.34 -2.35
CA GLN A 93 14.23 -2.79 -2.45
C GLN A 93 13.34 -3.44 -3.51
N ALA A 94 12.05 -3.09 -3.57
CA ALA A 94 11.15 -3.59 -4.60
C ALA A 94 11.63 -3.21 -6.01
N VAL A 95 12.02 -1.94 -6.22
CA VAL A 95 12.53 -1.45 -7.50
C VAL A 95 13.87 -2.14 -7.87
N ARG A 96 14.75 -2.43 -6.92
CA ARG A 96 15.97 -3.21 -7.19
C ARG A 96 15.68 -4.62 -7.70
N LEU A 97 14.62 -5.28 -7.19
CA LEU A 97 14.20 -6.61 -7.66
C LEU A 97 13.64 -6.59 -9.09
N ALA A 98 12.99 -5.49 -9.49
CA ALA A 98 12.46 -5.32 -10.84
C ALA A 98 12.41 -3.83 -11.22
N PRO A 99 13.46 -3.27 -11.84
CA PRO A 99 13.57 -1.85 -12.18
C PRO A 99 12.41 -1.32 -13.06
N VAL A 100 11.81 -2.18 -13.86
CA VAL A 100 10.65 -1.84 -14.70
C VAL A 100 9.44 -1.33 -13.87
N ALA A 101 9.40 -1.63 -12.57
CA ALA A 101 8.32 -1.22 -11.68
C ALA A 101 8.47 0.20 -11.11
N VAL A 102 9.56 0.91 -11.40
CA VAL A 102 9.86 2.22 -10.78
C VAL A 102 8.74 3.26 -10.91
N ARG A 103 8.05 3.30 -12.06
CA ARG A 103 6.99 4.28 -12.33
C ARG A 103 5.66 3.97 -11.61
N ARG A 104 5.47 2.72 -11.15
CA ARG A 104 4.28 2.26 -10.44
C ARG A 104 4.56 1.85 -8.99
N SER A 105 5.72 2.24 -8.45
CA SER A 105 6.12 1.97 -7.06
C SER A 105 6.18 3.26 -6.27
N PHE A 106 5.33 3.40 -5.26
CA PHE A 106 5.24 4.55 -4.36
C PHE A 106 5.41 4.08 -2.91
N THR A 107 5.70 5.00 -1.99
CA THR A 107 5.31 4.72 -0.62
C THR A 107 3.80 4.96 -0.46
N LEU A 108 3.19 4.34 0.53
CA LEU A 108 1.75 4.50 0.79
C LEU A 108 1.41 5.97 1.06
N LEU A 109 2.21 6.63 1.91
CA LEU A 109 2.01 8.03 2.27
C LEU A 109 2.31 8.97 1.10
N GLU A 110 3.34 8.68 0.29
CA GLU A 110 3.65 9.45 -0.93
C GLU A 110 2.45 9.46 -1.89
N LEU A 111 1.86 8.28 -2.17
CA LEU A 111 0.71 8.22 -3.07
C LEU A 111 -0.49 8.98 -2.49
N ALA A 112 -0.84 8.74 -1.22
CA ALA A 112 -1.94 9.43 -0.56
C ALA A 112 -1.76 10.97 -0.60
N ARG A 113 -0.56 11.45 -0.32
CA ARG A 113 -0.24 12.89 -0.39
C ARG A 113 -0.41 13.45 -1.80
N ILE A 114 0.02 12.70 -2.82
CA ILE A 114 -0.11 13.14 -4.22
C ILE A 114 -1.59 13.21 -4.63
N VAL A 115 -2.37 12.16 -4.36
CA VAL A 115 -3.76 12.08 -4.81
C VAL A 115 -4.70 12.94 -3.97
N GLY A 116 -4.39 13.15 -2.70
CA GLY A 116 -5.12 14.06 -1.80
C GLY A 116 -4.85 15.54 -2.06
N SER A 117 -3.90 15.89 -2.94
CA SER A 117 -3.61 17.28 -3.27
C SER A 117 -4.75 17.92 -4.10
N PRO A 118 -5.18 19.14 -3.77
CA PRO A 118 -6.12 19.87 -4.61
C PRO A 118 -5.66 20.10 -6.06
N ALA A 119 -4.36 19.98 -6.32
CA ALA A 119 -3.77 20.06 -7.65
C ALA A 119 -3.75 18.72 -8.40
N PHE A 120 -4.20 17.62 -7.77
CA PHE A 120 -4.33 16.34 -8.46
C PHE A 120 -5.53 16.39 -9.41
N PRO A 121 -5.37 16.01 -10.70
CA PRO A 121 -6.46 16.11 -11.66
C PRO A 121 -7.58 15.12 -11.34
N ALA A 122 -8.81 15.50 -11.66
CA ALA A 122 -9.94 14.58 -11.55
C ALA A 122 -9.71 13.33 -12.42
N LEU A 123 -10.06 12.18 -11.88
CA LEU A 123 -10.07 10.91 -12.64
C LEU A 123 -11.32 10.87 -13.52
N THR A 124 -11.16 10.50 -14.77
CA THR A 124 -12.22 10.65 -15.79
C THR A 124 -12.81 9.33 -16.27
N THR A 125 -12.17 8.21 -15.96
CA THR A 125 -12.65 6.87 -16.32
C THR A 125 -13.83 6.41 -15.46
N GLU A 126 -14.65 5.50 -16.00
CA GLU A 126 -15.91 5.10 -15.36
C GLU A 126 -15.72 4.07 -14.25
N SER A 127 -14.88 3.05 -14.47
CA SER A 127 -14.71 1.97 -13.50
C SER A 127 -13.66 2.32 -12.45
N VAL A 128 -13.83 1.82 -11.22
CA VAL A 128 -12.87 1.98 -10.13
C VAL A 128 -11.49 1.41 -10.50
N SER A 129 -11.45 0.27 -11.20
CA SER A 129 -10.21 -0.34 -11.68
C SER A 129 -9.48 0.53 -12.70
N ASP A 130 -10.21 1.21 -13.60
CA ASP A 130 -9.60 2.13 -14.57
C ASP A 130 -9.16 3.43 -13.92
N ARG A 131 -9.94 3.96 -12.95
CA ARG A 131 -9.51 5.11 -12.13
C ARG A 131 -8.22 4.81 -11.37
N LEU A 132 -8.06 3.61 -10.82
CA LEU A 132 -6.80 3.20 -10.20
C LEU A 132 -5.63 3.19 -11.19
N ARG A 133 -5.82 2.71 -12.41
CA ARG A 133 -4.79 2.75 -13.46
C ARG A 133 -4.47 4.18 -13.88
N GLU A 134 -5.48 4.99 -14.09
CA GLU A 134 -5.35 6.42 -14.41
C GLU A 134 -4.61 7.16 -13.29
N MET A 135 -4.98 6.92 -12.03
CA MET A 135 -4.33 7.48 -10.85
C MET A 135 -2.82 7.19 -10.83
N VAL A 136 -2.42 5.93 -11.06
CA VAL A 136 -1.01 5.53 -11.13
C VAL A 136 -0.27 6.29 -12.22
N GLN A 137 -0.86 6.39 -13.41
CA GLN A 137 -0.26 7.11 -14.55
C GLN A 137 -0.09 8.60 -14.26
N GLN A 138 -1.08 9.22 -13.64
CA GLN A 138 -1.06 10.64 -13.30
C GLN A 138 -0.16 10.95 -12.09
N ALA A 139 -0.05 10.06 -11.10
CA ALA A 139 0.77 10.25 -9.93
C ALA A 139 2.29 10.16 -10.22
N ALA A 140 2.70 9.28 -11.15
CA ALA A 140 4.11 9.03 -11.42
C ALA A 140 4.93 10.29 -11.79
N PRO A 141 4.49 11.19 -12.69
CA PRO A 141 5.21 12.42 -12.98
C PRO A 141 5.14 13.46 -11.86
N ARG A 142 4.15 13.38 -10.96
CA ARG A 142 3.92 14.34 -9.86
C ARG A 142 4.76 14.08 -8.63
N ARG A 143 5.46 12.98 -8.56
CA ARG A 143 6.34 12.63 -7.43
C ARG A 143 7.34 13.73 -7.09
N MET A 144 7.86 14.43 -8.10
CA MET A 144 8.85 15.50 -7.94
C MET A 144 8.21 16.90 -7.81
N LEU A 145 6.91 17.03 -8.05
CA LEU A 145 6.21 18.29 -7.97
C LEU A 145 5.69 18.50 -6.53
N GLY A 146 6.20 19.51 -5.84
CA GLY A 146 5.78 19.83 -4.46
C GLY A 146 6.74 19.35 -3.38
N ALA A 147 7.93 18.90 -3.73
CA ALA A 147 8.97 18.59 -2.76
C ALA A 147 9.79 19.85 -2.39
N ASP A 148 9.12 20.88 -1.86
CA ASP A 148 9.81 22.04 -1.27
C ASP A 148 10.44 21.72 0.11
N GLY A 149 10.69 20.44 0.38
CA GLY A 149 11.30 19.93 1.59
C GLY A 149 11.39 18.41 1.61
N VAL A 150 12.15 17.87 2.54
CA VAL A 150 12.16 16.42 2.82
C VAL A 150 10.86 16.06 3.51
N VAL A 151 9.94 15.45 2.78
CA VAL A 151 8.71 14.89 3.35
C VAL A 151 9.03 13.48 3.85
N ASP A 152 8.71 13.20 5.11
CA ASP A 152 8.82 11.85 5.65
C ASP A 152 7.57 11.05 5.22
N ASP A 153 7.75 10.26 4.17
CA ASP A 153 6.72 9.37 3.62
C ASP A 153 6.87 7.93 4.15
N ASP A 154 7.51 7.75 5.31
CA ASP A 154 7.77 6.45 5.95
C ASP A 154 6.79 6.17 7.09
N VAL A 155 6.15 5.01 7.08
CA VAL A 155 5.33 4.53 8.22
C VAL A 155 6.24 3.90 9.27
N PRO A 156 6.22 4.37 10.54
CA PRO A 156 7.04 3.82 11.62
C PRO A 156 6.86 2.31 11.79
N ASP A 157 7.95 1.61 12.15
CA ASP A 157 7.88 0.17 12.41
C ASP A 157 7.37 -0.11 13.84
N PRO A 158 6.18 -0.73 14.01
CA PRO A 158 5.63 -1.04 15.31
C PRO A 158 6.20 -2.34 15.92
N PHE A 159 6.89 -3.17 15.12
CA PHE A 159 7.34 -4.49 15.57
C PHE A 159 8.23 -4.41 16.82
N ARG A 160 7.84 -5.12 17.87
CA ARG A 160 8.47 -5.09 19.21
C ARG A 160 8.46 -3.71 19.90
N ARG A 161 7.50 -2.87 19.54
CA ARG A 161 7.28 -1.56 20.17
C ARG A 161 6.01 -1.58 21.05
N GLY A 162 5.79 -0.48 21.79
CA GLY A 162 4.59 -0.31 22.61
C GLY A 162 3.30 -0.12 21.80
N PRO A 163 2.13 -0.27 22.46
CA PRO A 163 0.83 -0.16 21.80
C PRO A 163 0.60 1.17 21.07
N GLU A 164 1.18 2.26 21.59
CA GLU A 164 1.07 3.59 20.97
C GLU A 164 1.75 3.65 19.61
N VAL A 165 2.84 2.90 19.38
CA VAL A 165 3.50 2.85 18.07
C VAL A 165 2.67 2.01 17.10
N PHE A 166 2.03 0.92 17.57
CA PHE A 166 1.08 0.16 16.75
C PHE A 166 -0.10 1.03 16.32
N MET A 167 -0.71 1.75 17.26
CA MET A 167 -1.82 2.66 16.98
C MET A 167 -1.41 3.77 16.01
N SER A 168 -0.27 4.42 16.24
CA SER A 168 0.23 5.48 15.36
C SER A 168 0.48 4.97 13.93
N SER A 169 1.18 3.83 13.79
CA SER A 169 1.41 3.20 12.49
C SER A 169 0.10 2.84 11.79
N PHE A 170 -0.86 2.27 12.53
CA PHE A 170 -2.16 1.88 12.00
C PHE A 170 -2.95 3.09 11.51
N VAL A 171 -3.03 4.15 12.30
CA VAL A 171 -3.75 5.39 11.94
C VAL A 171 -3.17 5.99 10.65
N MET A 172 -1.84 6.08 10.55
CA MET A 172 -1.19 6.57 9.31
C MET A 172 -1.52 5.71 8.09
N ILE A 173 -1.56 4.38 8.26
CA ILE A 173 -1.92 3.45 7.18
C ILE A 173 -3.38 3.63 6.78
N ARG A 174 -4.30 3.63 7.76
CA ARG A 174 -5.74 3.79 7.53
C ARG A 174 -6.04 5.09 6.79
N ASP A 175 -5.57 6.21 7.32
CA ASP A 175 -5.84 7.52 6.76
C ASP A 175 -5.30 7.65 5.32
N ALA A 176 -4.13 7.09 5.04
CA ALA A 176 -3.59 7.05 3.69
C ALA A 176 -4.39 6.13 2.75
N VAL A 177 -4.87 4.98 3.25
CA VAL A 177 -5.75 4.09 2.48
C VAL A 177 -7.07 4.77 2.17
N ASP A 178 -7.68 5.43 3.17
CA ASP A 178 -8.95 6.16 3.00
C ASP A 178 -8.82 7.22 1.89
N VAL A 179 -7.75 8.04 1.89
CA VAL A 179 -7.49 9.02 0.82
C VAL A 179 -7.37 8.37 -0.56
N ILE A 180 -6.69 7.23 -0.67
CA ILE A 180 -6.51 6.53 -1.94
C ILE A 180 -7.84 5.93 -2.43
N VAL A 181 -8.62 5.35 -1.52
CA VAL A 181 -9.94 4.76 -1.82
C VAL A 181 -10.93 5.85 -2.24
N ASP A 182 -11.01 6.94 -1.48
CA ASP A 182 -11.91 8.07 -1.79
C ASP A 182 -11.59 8.71 -3.14
N ALA A 183 -10.32 8.76 -3.54
CA ALA A 183 -9.91 9.34 -4.81
C ALA A 183 -10.42 8.57 -6.04
N VAL A 184 -10.81 7.30 -5.88
CA VAL A 184 -11.26 6.44 -6.99
C VAL A 184 -12.76 6.09 -6.94
N HIS A 185 -13.47 6.52 -5.89
CA HIS A 185 -14.91 6.38 -5.76
C HIS A 185 -15.63 7.68 -6.10
#